data_890003815b44a769c039c3e195dbbd19
#
_entry.id   890003815b44a769c039c3e195dbbd19
#
_cell.length_a   1.000
_cell.length_b   1.000
_cell.length_c   1.000
_cell.angle_alpha   90.00
_cell.angle_beta   90.00
_cell.angle_gamma   90.00
#
_symmetry.space_group_name_H-M   'P 1'
#
loop_
_entity.id
_entity.type
_entity.pdbx_description
1 polymer ?
#
loop_
_entity_poly.entity_id
_entity_poly.type
_entity_poly.pdbx_seq_one_letter_code
_entity_poly.pdbx_strand_id
1 'polypeptide(L)'
;MKEFLLSDFFDDQACDLCGDCVRLCPEMGDSIADPGGAVRDLIAGSTSDLASAVLKKCSTCMSCSAICHADANPYGLILYRWFERTRSAGLPVRASLVMPLEEGNAWHRVMDHLPAEEKSLLDSWGDLERPELADKAVFAGCNLQIMPYMASPALLGGLPVFGRKDMCCGEVYYRMGVFDKVASIAANLSSIYAEADIKEVVAYCQACYNVLGNILPKYFGAKFDFKLSYFGDILAERVLSGELPVKGKLKGLNVTLQDPCHAKLLGSELMARQRSVLEYMGCEVVEMRHTEEMSLCCGLGHGASRFSPIDMTFGTVRRLREAKSTGAERLVVYCNSCDLLFSVGTQLTPFIIP
;
A
#
# COMPACT_ATOMS: atom_id res chain seq x y z
N MET A 1 1.04 7.86 -26.20
CA MET A 1 0.59 7.44 -24.86
C MET A 1 -0.31 6.22 -25.04
N LYS A 2 -0.21 5.22 -24.15
CA LYS A 2 -1.12 4.07 -24.15
C LYS A 2 -2.54 4.57 -23.87
N GLU A 3 -3.50 4.13 -24.64
CA GLU A 3 -4.91 4.33 -24.32
C GLU A 3 -5.30 3.27 -23.29
N PHE A 4 -5.89 3.70 -22.18
CA PHE A 4 -6.39 2.81 -21.14
C PHE A 4 -7.91 2.67 -21.29
N LEU A 5 -8.37 1.43 -21.30
CA LEU A 5 -9.80 1.08 -21.40
C LEU A 5 -10.30 0.54 -20.06
N LEU A 6 -11.59 0.63 -19.80
CA LEU A 6 -12.21 0.03 -18.61
C LEU A 6 -11.90 -1.46 -18.53
N SER A 7 -11.98 -2.16 -19.64
CA SER A 7 -11.69 -3.60 -19.75
C SER A 7 -10.24 -4.00 -19.39
N ASP A 8 -9.29 -3.04 -19.37
CA ASP A 8 -7.95 -3.33 -18.87
C ASP A 8 -7.92 -3.56 -17.35
N PHE A 9 -8.89 -2.98 -16.60
CA PHE A 9 -8.89 -2.93 -15.14
C PHE A 9 -10.06 -3.66 -14.50
N PHE A 10 -11.16 -3.84 -15.21
CA PHE A 10 -12.41 -4.42 -14.70
C PHE A 10 -13.02 -5.34 -15.75
N ASP A 11 -13.44 -6.53 -15.33
CA ASP A 11 -14.15 -7.47 -16.18
C ASP A 11 -15.67 -7.28 -16.05
N ASP A 12 -16.25 -6.54 -17.00
CA ASP A 12 -17.69 -6.24 -17.04
C ASP A 12 -18.54 -7.45 -17.46
N GLN A 13 -17.94 -8.44 -18.12
CA GLN A 13 -18.63 -9.67 -18.50
C GLN A 13 -18.72 -10.66 -17.33
N ALA A 14 -17.71 -10.70 -16.47
CA ALA A 14 -17.74 -11.51 -15.26
C ALA A 14 -18.66 -10.92 -14.18
N CYS A 15 -18.88 -9.60 -14.19
CA CYS A 15 -19.68 -8.93 -13.17
C CYS A 15 -21.19 -9.20 -13.33
N ASP A 16 -21.79 -9.87 -12.35
CA ASP A 16 -23.21 -10.18 -12.28
C ASP A 16 -24.10 -9.08 -11.67
N LEU A 17 -23.51 -7.93 -11.34
CA LEU A 17 -24.18 -6.77 -10.73
C LEU A 17 -24.78 -7.06 -9.33
N CYS A 18 -24.30 -8.04 -8.59
CA CYS A 18 -24.81 -8.39 -7.26
C CYS A 18 -24.71 -7.25 -6.24
N GLY A 19 -23.79 -6.29 -6.46
CA GLY A 19 -23.59 -5.14 -5.58
C GLY A 19 -22.86 -5.44 -4.27
N ASP A 20 -22.39 -6.67 -4.03
CA ASP A 20 -21.71 -7.07 -2.80
C ASP A 20 -20.45 -6.27 -2.52
N CYS A 21 -19.71 -5.88 -3.55
CA CYS A 21 -18.53 -5.01 -3.45
C CYS A 21 -18.84 -3.62 -2.84
N VAL A 22 -20.09 -3.16 -2.93
CA VAL A 22 -20.58 -1.91 -2.33
C VAL A 22 -21.28 -2.19 -1.00
N ARG A 23 -22.19 -3.18 -0.96
CA ARG A 23 -22.98 -3.53 0.22
C ARG A 23 -22.10 -3.99 1.40
N LEU A 24 -21.12 -4.83 1.14
CA LEU A 24 -20.19 -5.35 2.16
C LEU A 24 -18.98 -4.43 2.40
N CYS A 25 -18.88 -3.30 1.68
CA CYS A 25 -17.76 -2.39 1.83
C CYS A 25 -17.67 -1.83 3.27
N PRO A 26 -16.52 -1.96 3.94
CA PRO A 26 -16.38 -1.48 5.33
C PRO A 26 -16.48 0.04 5.47
N GLU A 27 -16.39 0.77 4.34
CA GLU A 27 -16.51 2.23 4.31
C GLU A 27 -17.92 2.72 3.95
N MET A 28 -18.67 1.94 3.19
CA MET A 28 -19.96 2.33 2.62
C MET A 28 -21.13 1.67 3.34
N GLY A 29 -21.08 0.33 3.48
CA GLY A 29 -22.13 -0.46 4.10
C GLY A 29 -23.52 -0.09 3.59
N ASP A 30 -24.48 0.00 4.49
CA ASP A 30 -25.87 0.33 4.21
C ASP A 30 -26.12 1.78 3.73
N SER A 31 -25.04 2.57 3.59
CA SER A 31 -25.19 3.99 3.19
C SER A 31 -25.44 4.21 1.69
N ILE A 32 -25.41 3.15 0.88
CA ILE A 32 -25.78 3.17 -0.56
C ILE A 32 -27.06 2.38 -0.72
N ALA A 33 -28.13 3.07 -1.11
CA ALA A 33 -29.49 2.52 -1.13
C ALA A 33 -29.69 1.40 -2.17
N ASP A 34 -29.00 1.49 -3.32
CA ASP A 34 -29.02 0.48 -4.37
C ASP A 34 -27.59 0.12 -4.79
N PRO A 35 -26.95 -0.88 -4.11
CA PRO A 35 -25.58 -1.29 -4.43
C PRO A 35 -25.40 -1.81 -5.86
N GLY A 36 -26.31 -2.62 -6.36
CA GLY A 36 -26.26 -3.14 -7.75
C GLY A 36 -26.42 -2.05 -8.79
N GLY A 37 -27.35 -1.12 -8.55
CA GLY A 37 -27.53 0.07 -9.39
C GLY A 37 -26.30 0.97 -9.39
N ALA A 38 -25.64 1.15 -8.23
CA ALA A 38 -24.41 1.91 -8.15
C ALA A 38 -23.27 1.28 -8.99
N VAL A 39 -23.14 -0.04 -9.00
CA VAL A 39 -22.16 -0.75 -9.85
C VAL A 39 -22.51 -0.57 -11.32
N ARG A 40 -23.77 -0.75 -11.70
CA ARG A 40 -24.24 -0.51 -13.09
C ARG A 40 -23.93 0.90 -13.56
N ASP A 41 -24.21 1.89 -12.74
CA ASP A 41 -23.96 3.29 -13.04
C ASP A 41 -22.47 3.59 -13.18
N LEU A 42 -21.63 2.97 -12.33
CA LEU A 42 -20.17 3.05 -12.46
C LEU A 42 -19.70 2.41 -13.77
N ILE A 43 -20.20 1.25 -14.17
CA ILE A 43 -19.83 0.60 -15.44
C ILE A 43 -20.21 1.50 -16.63
N ALA A 44 -21.40 2.10 -16.58
CA ALA A 44 -21.88 3.02 -17.63
C ALA A 44 -21.15 4.39 -17.65
N GLY A 45 -20.28 4.70 -16.67
CA GLY A 45 -19.67 6.03 -16.55
C GLY A 45 -20.65 7.13 -16.18
N SER A 46 -21.78 6.77 -15.57
CA SER A 46 -22.81 7.71 -15.12
C SER A 46 -22.32 8.61 -14.00
N THR A 47 -22.79 9.86 -14.00
CA THR A 47 -22.59 10.84 -12.92
C THR A 47 -23.72 10.83 -11.90
N SER A 48 -24.49 9.74 -11.81
CA SER A 48 -25.59 9.59 -10.87
C SER A 48 -25.17 9.82 -9.41
N ASP A 49 -26.14 10.09 -8.55
CA ASP A 49 -25.90 10.23 -7.10
C ASP A 49 -25.32 8.95 -6.50
N LEU A 50 -25.73 7.78 -6.98
CA LEU A 50 -25.22 6.48 -6.54
C LEU A 50 -23.74 6.32 -6.88
N ALA A 51 -23.36 6.48 -8.16
CA ALA A 51 -21.96 6.40 -8.59
C ALA A 51 -21.09 7.45 -7.88
N SER A 52 -21.59 8.69 -7.78
CA SER A 52 -20.90 9.79 -7.08
C SER A 52 -20.70 9.50 -5.60
N ALA A 53 -21.66 8.89 -4.92
CA ALA A 53 -21.54 8.51 -3.52
C ALA A 53 -20.47 7.43 -3.30
N VAL A 54 -20.41 6.41 -4.18
CA VAL A 54 -19.36 5.38 -4.13
C VAL A 54 -17.98 6.00 -4.29
N LEU A 55 -17.79 6.83 -5.34
CA LEU A 55 -16.50 7.48 -5.60
C LEU A 55 -16.06 8.42 -4.46
N LYS A 56 -16.99 9.10 -3.80
CA LYS A 56 -16.70 9.98 -2.67
C LYS A 56 -16.33 9.21 -1.40
N LYS A 57 -16.95 8.06 -1.15
CA LYS A 57 -16.76 7.30 0.09
C LYS A 57 -15.59 6.31 0.01
N CYS A 58 -15.18 5.89 -1.18
CA CYS A 58 -14.12 4.91 -1.35
C CYS A 58 -12.80 5.38 -0.72
N SER A 59 -12.22 4.52 0.11
CA SER A 59 -10.91 4.71 0.76
C SER A 59 -9.78 3.94 0.08
N THR A 60 -10.03 3.36 -1.08
CA THR A 60 -9.06 2.53 -1.81
C THR A 60 -8.49 1.34 -1.02
N CYS A 61 -9.28 0.79 -0.10
CA CYS A 61 -8.85 -0.30 0.77
C CYS A 61 -8.77 -1.68 0.10
N MET A 62 -9.20 -1.79 -1.16
CA MET A 62 -9.17 -3.00 -2.02
C MET A 62 -10.06 -4.16 -1.54
N SER A 63 -10.81 -4.03 -0.44
CA SER A 63 -11.71 -5.09 0.06
C SER A 63 -12.68 -5.59 -1.00
N CYS A 64 -13.26 -4.67 -1.79
CA CYS A 64 -14.24 -5.01 -2.82
C CYS A 64 -13.70 -5.99 -3.88
N SER A 65 -12.41 -5.89 -4.26
CA SER A 65 -11.80 -6.87 -5.18
C SER A 65 -11.42 -8.17 -4.48
N ALA A 66 -11.01 -8.11 -3.20
CA ALA A 66 -10.66 -9.31 -2.44
C ALA A 66 -11.86 -10.23 -2.17
N ILE A 67 -13.07 -9.66 -2.02
CA ILE A 67 -14.30 -10.41 -1.72
C ILE A 67 -15.18 -10.66 -2.96
N CYS A 68 -14.77 -10.22 -4.15
CA CYS A 68 -15.56 -10.39 -5.35
C CYS A 68 -15.57 -11.87 -5.79
N HIS A 69 -16.70 -12.54 -5.65
CA HIS A 69 -16.83 -13.96 -6.02
C HIS A 69 -16.70 -14.21 -7.53
N ALA A 70 -16.95 -13.19 -8.35
CA ALA A 70 -16.82 -13.23 -9.81
C ALA A 70 -15.42 -12.82 -10.31
N ASP A 71 -14.52 -12.44 -9.40
CA ASP A 71 -13.16 -11.93 -9.71
C ASP A 71 -13.12 -10.76 -10.72
N ALA A 72 -14.22 -10.00 -10.80
CA ALA A 72 -14.39 -8.91 -11.77
C ALA A 72 -13.53 -7.67 -11.48
N ASN A 73 -12.81 -7.62 -10.35
CA ASN A 73 -11.98 -6.51 -9.90
C ASN A 73 -12.74 -5.16 -9.73
N PRO A 74 -13.73 -5.06 -8.83
CA PRO A 74 -14.49 -3.81 -8.62
C PRO A 74 -13.64 -2.59 -8.22
N TYR A 75 -12.49 -2.81 -7.58
CA TYR A 75 -11.54 -1.72 -7.31
C TYR A 75 -10.99 -1.12 -8.61
N GLY A 76 -10.72 -1.94 -9.61
CA GLY A 76 -10.28 -1.50 -10.94
C GLY A 76 -11.32 -0.60 -11.62
N LEU A 77 -12.62 -0.91 -11.47
CA LEU A 77 -13.71 -0.05 -11.95
C LEU A 77 -13.66 1.35 -11.31
N ILE A 78 -13.51 1.42 -9.98
CA ILE A 78 -13.41 2.70 -9.26
C ILE A 78 -12.17 3.49 -9.71
N LEU A 79 -11.03 2.83 -9.83
CA LEU A 79 -9.78 3.45 -10.28
C LEU A 79 -9.91 4.01 -11.69
N TYR A 80 -10.55 3.28 -12.60
CA TYR A 80 -10.75 3.73 -13.95
C TYR A 80 -11.63 4.99 -14.00
N ARG A 81 -12.70 5.06 -13.18
CA ARG A 81 -13.54 6.28 -13.07
C ARG A 81 -12.75 7.48 -12.49
N TRP A 82 -11.82 7.23 -11.58
CA TRP A 82 -10.94 8.30 -11.13
C TRP A 82 -9.92 8.70 -12.19
N PHE A 83 -9.40 7.77 -12.97
CA PHE A 83 -8.54 8.09 -14.10
C PHE A 83 -9.25 9.02 -15.10
N GLU A 84 -10.47 8.70 -15.51
CA GLU A 84 -11.28 9.56 -16.39
C GLU A 84 -11.47 10.96 -15.79
N ARG A 85 -11.81 11.03 -14.50
CA ARG A 85 -11.97 12.30 -13.79
C ARG A 85 -10.66 13.08 -13.76
N THR A 86 -9.55 12.43 -13.42
CA THR A 86 -8.23 13.07 -13.31
C THR A 86 -7.75 13.56 -14.67
N ARG A 87 -8.00 12.78 -15.72
CA ARG A 87 -7.66 13.14 -17.10
C ARG A 87 -8.47 14.32 -17.61
N SER A 88 -9.74 14.43 -17.25
CA SER A 88 -10.63 15.52 -17.71
C SER A 88 -10.50 16.80 -16.90
N ALA A 89 -10.38 16.70 -15.56
CA ALA A 89 -10.38 17.86 -14.67
C ALA A 89 -8.99 18.28 -14.19
N GLY A 90 -7.95 17.47 -14.44
CA GLY A 90 -6.62 17.65 -13.88
C GLY A 90 -6.55 17.33 -12.39
N LEU A 91 -5.33 17.42 -11.84
CA LEU A 91 -5.08 17.21 -10.42
C LEU A 91 -5.13 18.56 -9.68
N PRO A 92 -5.70 18.63 -8.48
CA PRO A 92 -5.58 19.83 -7.65
C PRO A 92 -4.11 20.03 -7.25
N VAL A 93 -3.69 21.29 -7.15
CA VAL A 93 -2.30 21.68 -6.81
C VAL A 93 -1.78 20.93 -5.56
N ARG A 94 -2.63 20.75 -4.55
CA ARG A 94 -2.27 20.03 -3.32
C ARG A 94 -1.94 18.55 -3.52
N ALA A 95 -2.29 17.95 -4.66
CA ALA A 95 -1.98 16.55 -4.93
C ALA A 95 -0.47 16.29 -4.96
N SER A 96 0.32 17.24 -5.44
CA SER A 96 1.78 17.13 -5.48
C SER A 96 2.41 16.87 -4.11
N LEU A 97 1.79 17.34 -3.03
CA LEU A 97 2.29 17.13 -1.66
C LEU A 97 2.36 15.63 -1.28
N VAL A 98 1.45 14.81 -1.82
CA VAL A 98 1.36 13.38 -1.54
C VAL A 98 1.82 12.51 -2.72
N MET A 99 2.53 13.09 -3.67
CA MET A 99 3.06 12.42 -4.86
C MET A 99 4.60 12.38 -4.80
N PRO A 100 5.23 11.24 -4.47
CA PRO A 100 6.66 11.17 -4.09
C PRO A 100 7.66 11.64 -5.15
N LEU A 101 7.27 11.68 -6.42
CA LEU A 101 8.17 12.06 -7.53
C LEU A 101 7.90 13.50 -8.04
N GLU A 102 7.02 14.25 -7.41
CA GLU A 102 6.75 15.65 -7.79
C GLU A 102 7.61 16.60 -6.95
N GLU A 103 7.92 17.76 -7.50
CA GLU A 103 8.65 18.80 -6.77
C GLU A 103 7.91 19.27 -5.53
N GLY A 104 8.64 19.52 -4.45
CA GLY A 104 8.09 20.03 -3.19
C GLY A 104 7.17 19.07 -2.44
N ASN A 105 7.19 17.77 -2.79
CA ASN A 105 6.43 16.74 -2.09
C ASN A 105 6.88 16.54 -0.63
N ALA A 106 6.04 15.88 0.17
CA ALA A 106 6.30 15.65 1.58
C ALA A 106 7.52 14.74 1.83
N TRP A 107 7.76 13.74 0.98
CA TRP A 107 8.89 12.81 1.12
C TRP A 107 10.23 13.53 1.00
N HIS A 108 10.43 14.33 -0.03
CA HIS A 108 11.67 15.09 -0.21
C HIS A 108 11.91 16.04 0.96
N ARG A 109 10.85 16.72 1.44
CA ARG A 109 10.98 17.61 2.61
C ARG A 109 11.42 16.85 3.87
N VAL A 110 10.88 15.63 4.10
CA VAL A 110 11.31 14.80 5.24
C VAL A 110 12.75 14.35 5.05
N MET A 111 13.14 13.85 3.87
CA MET A 111 14.52 13.45 3.59
C MET A 111 15.54 14.57 3.84
N ASP A 112 15.19 15.81 3.48
CA ASP A 112 16.06 16.97 3.69
C ASP A 112 16.26 17.31 5.19
N HIS A 113 15.34 16.86 6.06
CA HIS A 113 15.35 17.13 7.51
C HIS A 113 15.61 15.90 8.38
N LEU A 114 16.03 14.79 7.79
CA LEU A 114 16.40 13.59 8.54
C LEU A 114 17.55 13.86 9.52
N PRO A 115 17.61 13.20 10.67
CA PRO A 115 18.79 13.22 11.54
C PRO A 115 20.06 12.83 10.78
N ALA A 116 21.21 13.35 11.19
CA ALA A 116 22.47 13.16 10.47
C ALA A 116 22.83 11.67 10.26
N GLU A 117 22.55 10.81 11.26
CA GLU A 117 22.80 9.37 11.17
C GLU A 117 21.90 8.71 10.12
N GLU A 118 20.61 9.05 10.08
CA GLU A 118 19.68 8.51 9.10
C GLU A 118 19.97 9.05 7.69
N LYS A 119 20.39 10.31 7.59
CA LYS A 119 20.82 10.89 6.31
C LYS A 119 22.06 10.19 5.77
N SER A 120 23.04 9.91 6.64
CA SER A 120 24.26 9.15 6.27
C SER A 120 23.91 7.74 5.80
N LEU A 121 22.92 7.08 6.44
CA LEU A 121 22.45 5.77 6.01
C LEU A 121 21.78 5.85 4.64
N LEU A 122 20.90 6.83 4.43
CA LEU A 122 20.26 7.06 3.15
C LEU A 122 21.26 7.35 2.01
N ASP A 123 22.27 8.19 2.30
CA ASP A 123 23.33 8.54 1.35
C ASP A 123 24.25 7.33 1.02
N SER A 124 24.32 6.33 1.91
CA SER A 124 25.08 5.10 1.68
C SER A 124 24.40 4.12 0.71
N TRP A 125 23.12 4.29 0.46
CA TRP A 125 22.39 3.46 -0.50
C TRP A 125 22.87 3.79 -1.91
N GLY A 126 23.37 2.76 -2.61
CA GLY A 126 23.94 2.97 -3.93
C GLY A 126 22.92 3.52 -4.93
N ASP A 127 23.42 4.36 -5.83
CA ASP A 127 22.76 4.58 -7.09
C ASP A 127 23.12 3.44 -8.06
N LEU A 128 22.39 3.36 -9.17
CA LEU A 128 22.57 2.33 -10.19
C LEU A 128 23.88 2.43 -10.97
N GLU A 129 24.64 3.48 -10.82
CA GLU A 129 25.95 3.67 -11.45
C GLU A 129 27.04 2.84 -10.77
N ARG A 130 26.72 2.13 -9.68
CA ARG A 130 27.65 1.22 -9.01
C ARG A 130 27.42 -0.22 -9.46
N PRO A 131 28.22 -0.73 -10.43
CA PRO A 131 28.07 -2.09 -10.95
C PRO A 131 28.43 -3.22 -9.94
N GLU A 132 28.79 -2.84 -8.72
CA GLU A 132 29.10 -3.76 -7.61
C GLU A 132 27.88 -4.16 -6.79
N LEU A 133 26.68 -3.78 -7.21
CA LEU A 133 25.46 -4.24 -6.57
C LEU A 133 25.39 -5.76 -6.69
N ALA A 134 25.24 -6.40 -5.56
CA ALA A 134 25.07 -7.85 -5.46
C ALA A 134 23.86 -8.29 -6.31
N ASP A 135 23.89 -9.53 -6.78
CA ASP A 135 22.78 -10.12 -7.55
C ASP A 135 21.42 -9.97 -6.86
N LYS A 136 21.41 -9.66 -5.58
CA LYS A 136 20.21 -9.46 -4.75
C LYS A 136 20.30 -8.15 -3.99
N ALA A 137 19.27 -7.30 -4.11
CA ALA A 137 19.18 -6.02 -3.44
C ALA A 137 17.77 -5.71 -2.92
N VAL A 138 17.68 -4.91 -1.85
CA VAL A 138 16.42 -4.44 -1.29
C VAL A 138 15.96 -3.17 -1.99
N PHE A 139 14.78 -3.18 -2.57
CA PHE A 139 14.14 -1.99 -3.09
C PHE A 139 13.60 -1.12 -1.96
N ALA A 140 14.22 0.01 -1.73
CA ALA A 140 13.85 0.92 -0.65
C ALA A 140 12.43 1.47 -0.79
N GLY A 141 12.04 1.91 -1.97
CA GLY A 141 10.78 2.64 -2.17
C GLY A 141 10.76 3.99 -1.42
N CYS A 142 9.75 4.81 -1.68
CA CYS A 142 9.68 6.16 -1.14
C CYS A 142 9.55 6.22 0.39
N ASN A 143 8.79 5.31 1.01
CA ASN A 143 8.59 5.34 2.46
C ASN A 143 9.83 4.91 3.25
N LEU A 144 10.59 3.94 2.77
CA LEU A 144 11.82 3.53 3.44
C LEU A 144 12.88 4.65 3.38
N GLN A 145 12.87 5.46 2.32
CA GLN A 145 13.77 6.61 2.19
C GLN A 145 13.54 7.70 3.25
N ILE A 146 12.34 7.79 3.81
CA ILE A 146 12.03 8.74 4.90
C ILE A 146 12.07 8.10 6.29
N MET A 147 12.29 6.79 6.35
CA MET A 147 12.44 6.00 7.58
C MET A 147 13.63 5.03 7.44
N PRO A 148 14.84 5.55 7.11
CA PRO A 148 15.98 4.68 6.79
C PRO A 148 16.43 3.82 7.96
N TYR A 149 16.15 4.22 9.20
CA TYR A 149 16.43 3.42 10.41
C TYR A 149 15.79 2.01 10.36
N MET A 150 14.72 1.83 9.60
CA MET A 150 14.07 0.52 9.43
C MET A 150 14.91 -0.44 8.56
N ALA A 151 15.86 0.07 7.78
CA ALA A 151 16.76 -0.70 6.93
C ALA A 151 18.12 -0.95 7.59
N SER A 152 18.14 -1.16 8.91
CA SER A 152 19.40 -1.43 9.61
C SER A 152 20.08 -2.70 9.05
N PRO A 153 21.42 -2.72 8.92
CA PRO A 153 22.15 -3.88 8.41
C PRO A 153 21.86 -5.17 9.19
N ALA A 154 21.66 -5.07 10.51
CA ALA A 154 21.31 -6.20 11.35
C ALA A 154 19.96 -6.83 10.96
N LEU A 155 18.97 -6.01 10.64
CA LEU A 155 17.64 -6.48 10.20
C LEU A 155 17.71 -7.10 8.80
N LEU A 156 18.43 -6.45 7.89
CA LEU A 156 18.53 -6.88 6.49
C LEU A 156 19.46 -8.08 6.28
N GLY A 157 20.24 -8.48 7.31
CA GLY A 157 21.19 -9.59 7.17
C GLY A 157 22.31 -9.33 6.16
N GLY A 158 22.69 -8.08 5.98
CA GLY A 158 23.74 -7.67 5.04
C GLY A 158 23.29 -7.48 3.59
N LEU A 159 21.98 -7.59 3.29
CA LEU A 159 21.48 -7.27 1.95
C LEU A 159 21.69 -5.78 1.65
N PRO A 160 22.28 -5.42 0.50
CA PRO A 160 22.40 -4.04 0.09
C PRO A 160 21.02 -3.42 -0.16
N VAL A 161 20.88 -2.16 0.21
CA VAL A 161 19.67 -1.38 -0.08
C VAL A 161 19.88 -0.58 -1.35
N PHE A 162 18.89 -0.58 -2.19
CA PHE A 162 18.86 0.09 -3.46
C PHE A 162 17.68 1.06 -3.53
N GLY A 163 17.98 2.35 -3.65
CA GLY A 163 16.97 3.37 -3.74
C GLY A 163 17.54 4.74 -4.11
N ARG A 164 16.73 5.53 -4.80
CA ARG A 164 17.03 6.90 -5.21
C ARG A 164 15.80 7.75 -4.93
N LYS A 165 15.98 9.08 -4.80
CA LYS A 165 14.87 10.04 -4.60
C LYS A 165 13.84 10.01 -5.72
N ASP A 166 14.27 9.65 -6.93
CA ASP A 166 13.42 9.52 -8.13
C ASP A 166 12.84 8.12 -8.32
N MET A 167 13.06 7.19 -7.37
CA MET A 167 12.54 5.83 -7.43
C MET A 167 11.33 5.65 -6.50
N CYS A 168 10.19 5.36 -7.11
CA CYS A 168 8.96 4.99 -6.44
C CYS A 168 8.26 3.89 -7.26
N CYS A 169 7.60 2.95 -6.60
CA CYS A 169 6.81 1.94 -7.31
C CYS A 169 5.56 2.52 -8.01
N GLY A 170 5.14 3.74 -7.66
CA GLY A 170 3.98 4.39 -8.29
C GLY A 170 2.63 4.10 -7.61
N GLU A 171 2.62 3.43 -6.46
CA GLU A 171 1.39 3.02 -5.77
C GLU A 171 0.43 4.18 -5.51
N VAL A 172 0.94 5.31 -5.02
CA VAL A 172 0.10 6.49 -4.72
C VAL A 172 -0.52 7.04 -6.01
N TYR A 173 0.24 7.12 -7.10
CA TYR A 173 -0.27 7.56 -8.40
C TYR A 173 -1.35 6.63 -8.95
N TYR A 174 -1.14 5.31 -8.84
CA TYR A 174 -2.12 4.30 -9.20
C TYR A 174 -3.43 4.50 -8.44
N ARG A 175 -3.35 4.65 -7.13
CA ARG A 175 -4.47 4.87 -6.22
C ARG A 175 -5.24 6.16 -6.49
N MET A 176 -4.58 7.17 -7.05
CA MET A 176 -5.16 8.45 -7.45
C MET A 176 -5.75 8.43 -8.86
N GLY A 177 -5.60 7.34 -9.62
CA GLY A 177 -6.01 7.25 -11.02
C GLY A 177 -5.11 8.06 -11.96
N VAL A 178 -3.81 8.24 -11.65
CA VAL A 178 -2.86 9.00 -12.50
C VAL A 178 -2.09 8.02 -13.39
N PHE A 179 -2.82 7.32 -14.25
CA PHE A 179 -2.28 6.18 -15.01
C PHE A 179 -1.15 6.53 -15.96
N ASP A 180 -1.19 7.70 -16.59
CA ASP A 180 -0.11 8.14 -17.49
C ASP A 180 1.23 8.26 -16.74
N LYS A 181 1.21 8.74 -15.48
CA LYS A 181 2.40 8.81 -14.64
C LYS A 181 2.85 7.41 -14.20
N VAL A 182 1.91 6.52 -13.87
CA VAL A 182 2.23 5.12 -13.53
C VAL A 182 2.89 4.41 -14.71
N ALA A 183 2.40 4.63 -15.93
CA ALA A 183 3.02 4.09 -17.14
C ALA A 183 4.45 4.60 -17.34
N SER A 184 4.70 5.89 -17.08
CA SER A 184 6.04 6.46 -17.12
C SER A 184 6.96 5.85 -16.06
N ILE A 185 6.46 5.65 -14.84
CA ILE A 185 7.18 4.97 -13.75
C ILE A 185 7.51 3.53 -14.14
N ALA A 186 6.55 2.80 -14.72
CA ALA A 186 6.73 1.42 -15.18
C ALA A 186 7.87 1.32 -16.22
N ALA A 187 7.88 2.21 -17.21
CA ALA A 187 8.92 2.26 -18.23
C ALA A 187 10.30 2.61 -17.62
N ASN A 188 10.35 3.61 -16.74
CA ASN A 188 11.59 4.03 -16.08
C ASN A 188 12.17 2.90 -15.22
N LEU A 189 11.37 2.26 -14.38
CA LEU A 189 11.84 1.14 -13.55
C LEU A 189 12.28 -0.05 -14.39
N SER A 190 11.59 -0.35 -15.49
CA SER A 190 12.00 -1.40 -16.41
C SER A 190 13.39 -1.14 -17.00
N SER A 191 13.67 0.11 -17.41
CA SER A 191 15.00 0.52 -17.91
C SER A 191 16.08 0.41 -16.84
N ILE A 192 15.81 0.99 -15.68
CA ILE A 192 16.72 0.98 -14.54
C ILE A 192 17.15 -0.46 -14.16
N TYR A 193 16.18 -1.35 -14.02
CA TYR A 193 16.50 -2.72 -13.62
C TYR A 193 17.15 -3.56 -14.72
N ALA A 194 16.83 -3.29 -15.98
CA ALA A 194 17.52 -3.91 -17.11
C ALA A 194 19.01 -3.50 -17.18
N GLU A 195 19.30 -2.23 -16.91
CA GLU A 195 20.68 -1.71 -16.88
C GLU A 195 21.48 -2.24 -15.68
N ALA A 196 20.81 -2.38 -14.51
CA ALA A 196 21.47 -2.84 -13.29
C ALA A 196 21.74 -4.35 -13.26
N ASP A 197 21.12 -5.15 -14.14
CA ASP A 197 21.25 -6.63 -14.23
C ASP A 197 21.06 -7.36 -12.87
N ILE A 198 20.21 -6.83 -11.99
CA ILE A 198 19.90 -7.44 -10.68
C ILE A 198 19.09 -8.71 -10.91
N LYS A 199 19.47 -9.81 -10.26
CA LYS A 199 18.79 -11.11 -10.39
C LYS A 199 17.63 -11.30 -9.42
N GLU A 200 17.69 -10.68 -8.22
CA GLU A 200 16.61 -10.72 -7.25
C GLU A 200 16.42 -9.35 -6.60
N VAL A 201 15.18 -8.85 -6.65
CA VAL A 201 14.75 -7.64 -5.96
C VAL A 201 13.89 -8.01 -4.75
N VAL A 202 14.28 -7.56 -3.57
CA VAL A 202 13.51 -7.71 -2.34
C VAL A 202 12.72 -6.44 -2.10
N ALA A 203 11.42 -6.47 -2.30
CA ALA A 203 10.56 -5.34 -1.96
C ALA A 203 10.40 -5.28 -0.43
N TYR A 204 10.84 -4.17 0.16
CA TYR A 204 10.71 -3.97 1.61
C TYR A 204 9.25 -3.69 1.99
N CYS A 205 8.57 -2.83 1.24
CA CYS A 205 7.17 -2.48 1.45
C CYS A 205 6.25 -3.45 0.70
N GLN A 206 5.21 -3.94 1.38
CA GLN A 206 4.23 -4.83 0.77
C GLN A 206 3.49 -4.20 -0.42
N ALA A 207 3.21 -2.89 -0.36
CA ALA A 207 2.62 -2.19 -1.48
C ALA A 207 3.54 -2.21 -2.71
N CYS A 208 4.86 -1.99 -2.51
CA CYS A 208 5.85 -2.11 -3.57
C CYS A 208 5.91 -3.52 -4.14
N TYR A 209 5.84 -4.56 -3.29
CA TYR A 209 5.82 -5.94 -3.72
C TYR A 209 4.65 -6.23 -4.68
N ASN A 210 3.43 -5.85 -4.28
CA ASN A 210 2.26 -6.04 -5.15
C ASN A 210 2.32 -5.18 -6.42
N VAL A 211 2.80 -3.95 -6.31
CA VAL A 211 2.87 -3.05 -7.48
C VAL A 211 3.89 -3.53 -8.49
N LEU A 212 5.11 -3.86 -8.05
CA LEU A 212 6.17 -4.36 -8.94
C LEU A 212 5.83 -5.73 -9.52
N GLY A 213 5.25 -6.63 -8.71
CA GLY A 213 4.96 -8.01 -9.14
C GLY A 213 3.70 -8.16 -9.99
N ASN A 214 2.67 -7.36 -9.71
CA ASN A 214 1.36 -7.56 -10.31
C ASN A 214 0.87 -6.33 -11.10
N ILE A 215 0.82 -5.15 -10.48
CA ILE A 215 0.14 -3.99 -11.06
C ILE A 215 0.89 -3.43 -12.27
N LEU A 216 2.20 -3.16 -12.15
CA LEU A 216 2.98 -2.59 -13.23
C LEU A 216 3.10 -3.55 -14.43
N PRO A 217 3.37 -4.86 -14.25
CA PRO A 217 3.40 -5.80 -15.37
C PRO A 217 2.03 -5.96 -16.03
N LYS A 218 0.98 -6.18 -15.24
CA LYS A 218 -0.36 -6.49 -15.75
C LYS A 218 -0.99 -5.33 -16.51
N TYR A 219 -0.94 -4.12 -15.95
CA TYR A 219 -1.70 -2.98 -16.46
C TYR A 219 -0.86 -1.95 -17.23
N PHE A 220 0.42 -1.84 -16.90
CA PHE A 220 1.28 -0.77 -17.41
C PHE A 220 2.46 -1.27 -18.27
N GLY A 221 2.52 -2.59 -18.51
CA GLY A 221 3.47 -3.19 -19.45
C GLY A 221 4.93 -3.17 -18.98
N ALA A 222 5.17 -3.05 -17.65
CA ALA A 222 6.52 -3.20 -17.11
C ALA A 222 7.06 -4.60 -17.39
N LYS A 223 8.37 -4.68 -17.67
CA LYS A 223 9.09 -5.94 -17.85
C LYS A 223 10.24 -5.99 -16.86
N PHE A 224 10.24 -7.02 -16.05
CA PHE A 224 11.27 -7.24 -15.05
C PHE A 224 11.83 -8.66 -15.21
N ASP A 225 13.16 -8.76 -15.38
CA ASP A 225 13.88 -10.03 -15.55
C ASP A 225 14.48 -10.55 -14.23
N PHE A 226 14.06 -9.98 -13.10
CA PHE A 226 14.49 -10.39 -11.78
C PHE A 226 13.41 -11.21 -11.06
N LYS A 227 13.85 -12.06 -10.13
CA LYS A 227 12.96 -12.65 -9.13
C LYS A 227 12.53 -11.58 -8.13
N LEU A 228 11.24 -11.45 -7.89
CA LEU A 228 10.72 -10.54 -6.86
C LEU A 228 10.40 -11.29 -5.57
N SER A 229 10.94 -10.83 -4.45
CA SER A 229 10.70 -11.38 -3.12
C SER A 229 10.13 -10.29 -2.19
N TYR A 230 9.34 -10.69 -1.20
CA TYR A 230 8.84 -9.78 -0.17
C TYR A 230 9.67 -9.91 1.11
N PHE A 231 10.16 -8.80 1.64
CA PHE A 231 10.98 -8.79 2.85
C PHE A 231 10.27 -9.38 4.07
N GLY A 232 8.97 -9.11 4.21
CA GLY A 232 8.17 -9.66 5.30
C GLY A 232 8.09 -11.19 5.30
N ASP A 233 8.08 -11.83 4.12
CA ASP A 233 8.11 -13.28 4.00
C ASP A 233 9.49 -13.85 4.37
N ILE A 234 10.56 -13.20 3.92
CA ILE A 234 11.94 -13.57 4.29
C ILE A 234 12.11 -13.48 5.81
N LEU A 235 11.64 -12.39 6.42
CA LEU A 235 11.72 -12.22 7.87
C LEU A 235 10.89 -13.26 8.62
N ALA A 236 9.67 -13.53 8.14
CA ALA A 236 8.80 -14.56 8.73
C ALA A 236 9.45 -15.94 8.68
N GLU A 237 10.07 -16.32 7.57
CA GLU A 237 10.78 -17.59 7.42
C GLU A 237 11.95 -17.69 8.40
N ARG A 238 12.78 -16.65 8.53
CA ARG A 238 13.90 -16.60 9.48
C ARG A 238 13.46 -16.69 10.94
N VAL A 239 12.29 -16.11 11.26
CA VAL A 239 11.70 -16.22 12.60
C VAL A 239 11.17 -17.63 12.84
N LEU A 240 10.34 -18.14 11.96
CA LEU A 240 9.65 -19.43 12.15
C LEU A 240 10.59 -20.64 12.05
N SER A 241 11.68 -20.54 11.28
CA SER A 241 12.74 -21.55 11.24
C SER A 241 13.61 -21.57 12.50
N GLY A 242 13.53 -20.52 13.34
CA GLY A 242 14.36 -20.38 14.53
C GLY A 242 15.76 -19.80 14.26
N GLU A 243 16.05 -19.34 13.04
CA GLU A 243 17.31 -18.62 12.72
C GLU A 243 17.43 -17.36 13.59
N LEU A 244 16.33 -16.64 13.79
CA LEU A 244 16.27 -15.54 14.73
C LEU A 244 15.77 -16.05 16.09
N PRO A 245 16.56 -15.88 17.19
CA PRO A 245 16.26 -16.44 18.51
C PRO A 245 15.19 -15.61 19.26
N VAL A 246 14.00 -15.48 18.67
CA VAL A 246 12.89 -14.65 19.17
C VAL A 246 11.72 -15.45 19.74
N LYS A 247 11.76 -16.79 19.70
CA LYS A 247 10.70 -17.66 20.19
C LYS A 247 10.32 -17.34 21.64
N GLY A 248 9.05 -17.02 21.87
CA GLY A 248 8.52 -16.72 23.22
C GLY A 248 9.07 -15.44 23.87
N LYS A 249 9.84 -14.62 23.17
CA LYS A 249 10.44 -13.38 23.71
C LYS A 249 9.40 -12.32 24.09
N LEU A 250 8.21 -12.38 23.51
CA LEU A 250 7.10 -11.46 23.77
C LEU A 250 5.94 -12.15 24.48
N LYS A 251 6.22 -13.19 25.29
CA LYS A 251 5.21 -13.96 25.99
C LYS A 251 4.31 -13.08 26.86
N GLY A 252 3.00 -13.18 26.63
CA GLY A 252 1.97 -12.46 27.38
C GLY A 252 1.76 -11.02 26.91
N LEU A 253 2.41 -10.60 25.82
CA LEU A 253 2.12 -9.30 25.21
C LEU A 253 0.87 -9.43 24.32
N ASN A 254 -0.17 -8.65 24.64
CA ASN A 254 -1.38 -8.55 23.83
C ASN A 254 -1.15 -7.57 22.67
N VAL A 255 -1.35 -8.05 21.45
CA VAL A 255 -1.16 -7.22 20.25
C VAL A 255 -2.41 -7.25 19.37
N THR A 256 -2.65 -6.16 18.65
CA THR A 256 -3.61 -6.17 17.53
C THR A 256 -2.88 -5.90 16.23
N LEU A 257 -3.42 -6.38 15.10
CA LEU A 257 -2.71 -6.38 13.83
C LEU A 257 -3.46 -5.55 12.79
N GLN A 258 -2.71 -4.72 12.04
CA GLN A 258 -3.22 -4.02 10.87
C GLN A 258 -2.95 -4.84 9.62
N ASP A 259 -3.99 -5.41 9.01
CA ASP A 259 -3.88 -5.98 7.67
C ASP A 259 -3.89 -4.86 6.62
N PRO A 260 -2.81 -4.68 5.85
CA PRO A 260 -2.74 -3.61 4.88
C PRO A 260 -3.53 -3.94 3.60
N CYS A 261 -3.94 -2.91 2.88
CA CYS A 261 -4.81 -3.05 1.71
C CYS A 261 -4.25 -3.97 0.63
N HIS A 262 -2.94 -3.93 0.36
CA HIS A 262 -2.32 -4.80 -0.64
C HIS A 262 -2.24 -6.27 -0.22
N ALA A 263 -2.23 -6.60 1.08
CA ALA A 263 -2.26 -7.99 1.57
C ALA A 263 -3.50 -8.72 1.08
N LYS A 264 -4.62 -8.03 1.02
CA LYS A 264 -5.91 -8.58 0.59
C LYS A 264 -5.89 -9.14 -0.83
N LEU A 265 -5.08 -8.54 -1.71
CA LEU A 265 -4.89 -8.99 -3.09
C LEU A 265 -3.77 -10.02 -3.27
N LEU A 266 -2.97 -10.25 -2.22
CA LEU A 266 -1.87 -11.22 -2.21
C LEU A 266 -2.25 -12.55 -1.58
N GLY A 267 -3.44 -12.64 -1.01
CA GLY A 267 -4.01 -13.86 -0.46
C GLY A 267 -3.97 -13.93 1.07
N SER A 268 -4.89 -14.73 1.62
CA SER A 268 -5.06 -14.90 3.07
C SER A 268 -3.85 -15.56 3.76
N GLU A 269 -3.08 -16.37 3.04
CA GLU A 269 -1.87 -17.02 3.58
C GLU A 269 -0.83 -16.01 4.08
N LEU A 270 -0.66 -14.87 3.37
CA LEU A 270 0.25 -13.81 3.80
C LEU A 270 -0.19 -13.21 5.14
N MET A 271 -1.49 -12.94 5.29
CA MET A 271 -2.06 -12.39 6.52
C MET A 271 -1.98 -13.39 7.69
N ALA A 272 -2.27 -14.67 7.43
CA ALA A 272 -2.14 -15.75 8.42
C ALA A 272 -0.69 -15.95 8.89
N ARG A 273 0.27 -15.86 7.97
CA ARG A 273 1.71 -15.96 8.29
C ARG A 273 2.17 -14.89 9.27
N GLN A 274 1.68 -13.65 9.16
CA GLN A 274 2.03 -12.60 10.12
C GLN A 274 1.52 -12.92 11.53
N ARG A 275 0.31 -13.50 11.64
CA ARG A 275 -0.23 -13.98 12.90
C ARG A 275 0.63 -15.10 13.49
N SER A 276 1.01 -16.09 12.69
CA SER A 276 1.88 -17.19 13.11
C SER A 276 3.25 -16.70 13.62
N VAL A 277 3.82 -15.65 13.03
CA VAL A 277 5.06 -15.02 13.51
C VAL A 277 4.86 -14.45 14.92
N LEU A 278 3.78 -13.70 15.15
CA LEU A 278 3.49 -13.10 16.45
C LEU A 278 3.24 -14.17 17.52
N GLU A 279 2.47 -15.21 17.20
CA GLU A 279 2.22 -16.35 18.09
C GLU A 279 3.52 -17.10 18.42
N TYR A 280 4.40 -17.32 17.44
CA TYR A 280 5.72 -17.94 17.67
C TYR A 280 6.59 -17.09 18.63
N MET A 281 6.49 -15.76 18.53
CA MET A 281 7.15 -14.85 19.46
C MET A 281 6.50 -14.83 20.85
N GLY A 282 5.33 -15.43 21.02
CA GLY A 282 4.59 -15.54 22.28
C GLY A 282 3.56 -14.44 22.53
N CYS A 283 3.23 -13.66 21.50
CA CYS A 283 2.15 -12.67 21.59
C CYS A 283 0.77 -13.34 21.59
N GLU A 284 -0.19 -12.68 22.23
CA GLU A 284 -1.62 -12.95 22.09
C GLU A 284 -2.21 -11.95 21.10
N VAL A 285 -2.72 -12.45 19.96
CA VAL A 285 -3.32 -11.60 18.92
C VAL A 285 -4.79 -11.35 19.25
N VAL A 286 -5.16 -10.09 19.46
CA VAL A 286 -6.54 -9.64 19.67
C VAL A 286 -7.02 -8.95 18.41
N GLU A 287 -7.94 -9.56 17.68
CA GLU A 287 -8.40 -9.03 16.40
C GLU A 287 -9.26 -7.77 16.55
N MET A 288 -9.11 -6.86 15.62
CA MET A 288 -10.01 -5.72 15.46
C MET A 288 -11.35 -6.18 14.85
N ARG A 289 -12.37 -5.35 14.97
CA ARG A 289 -13.69 -5.63 14.35
C ARG A 289 -13.58 -5.83 12.84
N HIS A 290 -12.77 -4.99 12.17
CA HIS A 290 -12.51 -5.11 10.75
C HIS A 290 -11.09 -5.66 10.56
N THR A 291 -10.99 -6.89 10.14
CA THR A 291 -9.73 -7.64 9.99
C THR A 291 -9.63 -8.30 8.62
N GLU A 292 -8.46 -8.74 8.26
CA GLU A 292 -8.16 -9.45 7.01
C GLU A 292 -8.68 -8.71 5.77
N GLU A 293 -9.46 -9.37 4.89
CA GLU A 293 -10.01 -8.78 3.68
C GLU A 293 -10.93 -7.58 3.96
N MET A 294 -11.50 -7.52 5.15
CA MET A 294 -12.42 -6.45 5.55
C MET A 294 -11.75 -5.35 6.38
N SER A 295 -10.43 -5.41 6.60
CA SER A 295 -9.71 -4.42 7.39
C SER A 295 -9.86 -3.00 6.81
N LEU A 296 -9.98 -2.00 7.72
CA LEU A 296 -10.06 -0.59 7.32
C LEU A 296 -8.71 -0.07 6.81
N CYS A 297 -8.76 0.96 5.97
CA CYS A 297 -7.57 1.66 5.52
C CYS A 297 -6.86 2.36 6.68
N CYS A 298 -5.51 2.39 6.64
CA CYS A 298 -4.69 3.16 7.59
C CYS A 298 -4.86 4.68 7.51
N GLY A 299 -5.62 5.17 6.52
CA GLY A 299 -5.83 6.59 6.24
C GLY A 299 -5.21 7.06 4.92
N LEU A 300 -4.11 6.45 4.45
CA LEU A 300 -3.45 6.88 3.21
C LEU A 300 -4.42 6.90 2.03
N GLY A 301 -5.23 5.88 1.88
CA GLY A 301 -6.19 5.79 0.78
C GLY A 301 -7.27 6.86 0.83
N HIS A 302 -7.72 7.26 2.01
CA HIS A 302 -8.65 8.38 2.17
C HIS A 302 -8.01 9.68 1.66
N GLY A 303 -6.75 9.93 2.05
CA GLY A 303 -6.02 11.10 1.61
C GLY A 303 -5.77 11.10 0.10
N ALA A 304 -5.33 10.00 -0.45
CA ALA A 304 -5.04 9.86 -1.87
C ALA A 304 -6.28 10.06 -2.74
N SER A 305 -7.37 9.33 -2.45
CA SER A 305 -8.60 9.38 -3.25
C SER A 305 -9.29 10.76 -3.27
N ARG A 306 -9.09 11.54 -2.22
CA ARG A 306 -9.72 12.87 -2.04
C ARG A 306 -8.72 14.02 -2.16
N PHE A 307 -7.45 13.75 -2.36
CA PHE A 307 -6.37 14.74 -2.33
C PHE A 307 -6.41 15.61 -1.06
N SER A 308 -6.65 14.97 0.08
CA SER A 308 -6.98 15.66 1.33
C SER A 308 -6.20 15.10 2.52
N PRO A 309 -5.23 15.86 3.06
CA PRO A 309 -4.55 15.49 4.30
C PRO A 309 -5.52 15.36 5.50
N ILE A 310 -6.62 16.12 5.48
CA ILE A 310 -7.64 16.06 6.52
C ILE A 310 -8.35 14.71 6.51
N ASP A 311 -8.80 14.24 5.34
CA ASP A 311 -9.42 12.93 5.19
C ASP A 311 -8.44 11.79 5.55
N MET A 312 -7.16 11.96 5.22
CA MET A 312 -6.11 11.04 5.63
C MET A 312 -6.05 10.92 7.15
N THR A 313 -6.01 12.05 7.85
CA THR A 313 -6.00 12.11 9.32
C THR A 313 -7.25 11.46 9.92
N PHE A 314 -8.43 11.76 9.40
CA PHE A 314 -9.67 11.14 9.88
C PHE A 314 -9.67 9.63 9.70
N GLY A 315 -9.23 9.11 8.56
CA GLY A 315 -9.08 7.67 8.32
C GLY A 315 -8.11 7.03 9.31
N THR A 316 -6.95 7.66 9.54
CA THR A 316 -5.94 7.20 10.49
C THR A 316 -6.48 7.14 11.91
N VAL A 317 -7.09 8.22 12.39
CA VAL A 317 -7.67 8.30 13.74
C VAL A 317 -8.78 7.28 13.94
N ARG A 318 -9.66 7.10 12.94
CA ARG A 318 -10.73 6.09 12.99
C ARG A 318 -10.15 4.69 13.20
N ARG A 319 -9.09 4.32 12.46
CA ARG A 319 -8.45 3.02 12.57
C ARG A 319 -7.72 2.84 13.89
N LEU A 320 -7.01 3.87 14.37
CA LEU A 320 -6.36 3.86 15.69
C LEU A 320 -7.37 3.72 16.84
N ARG A 321 -8.54 4.34 16.75
CA ARG A 321 -9.61 4.15 17.73
C ARG A 321 -10.11 2.71 17.76
N GLU A 322 -10.25 2.09 16.61
CA GLU A 322 -10.63 0.67 16.52
C GLU A 322 -9.54 -0.22 17.14
N ALA A 323 -8.26 0.02 16.83
CA ALA A 323 -7.17 -0.69 17.48
C ALA A 323 -7.17 -0.52 18.99
N LYS A 324 -7.37 0.72 19.49
CA LYS A 324 -7.48 1.00 20.93
C LYS A 324 -8.65 0.26 21.58
N SER A 325 -9.78 0.10 20.88
CA SER A 325 -10.95 -0.58 21.43
C SER A 325 -10.77 -2.08 21.66
N THR A 326 -9.72 -2.70 21.10
CA THR A 326 -9.37 -4.10 21.37
C THR A 326 -8.79 -4.32 22.77
N GLY A 327 -8.29 -3.27 23.41
CA GLY A 327 -7.53 -3.37 24.66
C GLY A 327 -6.11 -3.88 24.51
N ALA A 328 -5.64 -4.14 23.27
CA ALA A 328 -4.28 -4.57 23.01
C ALA A 328 -3.25 -3.49 23.39
N GLU A 329 -2.09 -3.93 23.86
CA GLU A 329 -1.00 -3.04 24.30
C GLU A 329 -0.22 -2.45 23.13
N ARG A 330 -0.19 -3.15 22.00
CA ARG A 330 0.54 -2.74 20.79
C ARG A 330 -0.27 -2.97 19.52
N LEU A 331 -0.13 -2.04 18.57
CA LEU A 331 -0.59 -2.21 17.20
C LEU A 331 0.60 -2.62 16.33
N VAL A 332 0.53 -3.81 15.77
CA VAL A 332 1.55 -4.34 14.85
C VAL A 332 1.17 -3.99 13.41
N VAL A 333 2.16 -3.59 12.63
CA VAL A 333 2.02 -3.26 11.21
C VAL A 333 3.11 -3.95 10.39
N TYR A 334 2.79 -4.31 9.14
CA TYR A 334 3.72 -4.92 8.20
C TYR A 334 3.67 -4.27 6.81
N CYS A 335 3.34 -2.98 6.79
CA CYS A 335 3.38 -2.11 5.61
C CYS A 335 3.92 -0.74 6.01
N ASN A 336 4.94 -0.26 5.31
CA ASN A 336 5.61 1.01 5.62
C ASN A 336 4.67 2.22 5.58
N SER A 337 3.67 2.21 4.67
CA SER A 337 2.69 3.30 4.63
C SER A 337 1.79 3.30 5.86
N CYS A 338 1.42 2.11 6.37
CA CYS A 338 0.63 2.00 7.60
C CYS A 338 1.46 2.44 8.80
N ASP A 339 2.73 2.04 8.87
CA ASP A 339 3.64 2.44 9.93
C ASP A 339 3.81 3.97 9.97
N LEU A 340 4.11 4.59 8.83
CA LEU A 340 4.22 6.04 8.72
C LEU A 340 2.96 6.74 9.24
N LEU A 341 1.78 6.32 8.76
CA LEU A 341 0.51 6.99 9.11
C LEU A 341 0.17 6.81 10.58
N PHE A 342 0.37 5.63 11.14
CA PHE A 342 0.07 5.39 12.55
C PHE A 342 1.11 6.02 13.47
N SER A 343 2.38 6.04 13.11
CA SER A 343 3.43 6.74 13.86
C SER A 343 3.14 8.24 13.95
N VAL A 344 2.80 8.88 12.84
CA VAL A 344 2.36 10.29 12.85
C VAL A 344 1.04 10.44 13.61
N GLY A 345 0.07 9.55 13.37
CA GLY A 345 -1.23 9.58 14.04
C GLY A 345 -1.12 9.46 15.55
N THR A 346 -0.27 8.57 16.08
CA THR A 346 -0.08 8.41 17.52
C THR A 346 0.56 9.62 18.17
N GLN A 347 1.41 10.37 17.47
CA GLN A 347 1.93 11.64 17.98
C GLN A 347 0.83 12.71 18.11
N LEU A 348 -0.18 12.66 17.26
CA LEU A 348 -1.32 13.57 17.29
C LEU A 348 -2.43 13.11 18.26
N THR A 349 -2.43 11.84 18.66
CA THR A 349 -3.52 11.23 19.44
C THR A 349 -3.71 11.77 20.85
N PRO A 350 -2.70 12.28 21.60
CA PRO A 350 -2.94 12.95 22.88
C PRO A 350 -3.94 14.10 22.79
N PHE A 351 -4.11 14.68 21.60
CA PHE A 351 -5.02 15.78 21.31
C PHE A 351 -6.35 15.35 20.68
N ILE A 352 -6.43 14.13 20.14
CA ILE A 352 -7.55 13.70 19.29
C ILE A 352 -8.27 12.45 19.86
N ILE A 353 -7.57 11.63 20.63
CA ILE A 353 -8.11 10.40 21.24
C ILE A 353 -7.92 10.50 22.76
N PRO A 354 -8.93 10.96 23.51
CA PRO A 354 -8.86 11.01 24.97
C PRO A 354 -8.76 9.61 25.59
#